data_d772b619444275fba8e66a547bf071bf
#
_entry.id   d772b619444275fba8e66a547bf071bf
#
_cell.length_a   1.000
_cell.length_b   1.000
_cell.length_c   1.000
_cell.angle_alpha   90.00
_cell.angle_beta   90.00
_cell.angle_gamma   90.00
#
_symmetry.space_group_name_H-M   'P 1'
#
loop_
_entity.id
_entity.type
_entity.pdbx_description
1 polymer ?
#
loop_
_entity_poly.entity_id
_entity_poly.type
_entity_poly.pdbx_seq_one_letter_code
_entity_poly.pdbx_strand_id
1 'polypeptide(L)'
;MADRRLNPRADLLTTIAQSKLNGELLPQEFLDGSWLLIIFAGNDTSRNSLSGTIRLMTQFPEQRALVLEDPSLIPNMSEEALRMVSPVIHMRRTAIQDSELNGQRIAEDEKLVLWYGAANRDPEVFPNPDKFDVSRDNAEKHLAFGHGVHKCLGSRIAKMQLRMAFERIFDRFPQIVWTGKQTISPNALVHAISSLRVNLYGPNKKRPVIVQNL
;
A
#
# COMPACT_ATOMS: atom_id res chain seq x y z
N MET A 1 7.01 -8.12 23.76
CA MET A 1 8.46 -7.93 23.54
C MET A 1 9.31 -8.56 24.66
N ALA A 2 9.02 -8.33 25.95
CA ALA A 2 9.81 -8.91 27.04
C ALA A 2 9.91 -10.44 26.97
N ASP A 3 8.81 -11.16 26.73
CA ASP A 3 8.83 -12.62 26.54
C ASP A 3 9.80 -13.06 25.43
N ARG A 4 9.88 -12.32 24.31
CA ARG A 4 10.76 -12.65 23.18
C ARG A 4 12.24 -12.40 23.45
N ARG A 5 12.56 -11.56 24.43
CA ARG A 5 13.95 -11.42 24.92
C ARG A 5 14.41 -12.65 25.70
N LEU A 6 13.50 -13.23 26.49
CA LEU A 6 13.79 -14.40 27.33
C LEU A 6 13.60 -15.72 26.58
N ASN A 7 12.60 -15.78 25.73
CA ASN A 7 12.18 -16.97 24.98
C ASN A 7 12.18 -16.69 23.45
N PRO A 8 13.36 -16.61 22.82
CA PRO A 8 13.48 -16.30 21.39
C PRO A 8 12.84 -17.40 20.53
N ARG A 9 12.22 -16.98 19.40
CA ARG A 9 11.63 -17.85 18.38
C ARG A 9 12.05 -17.36 16.99
N ALA A 10 11.86 -18.18 15.97
CA ALA A 10 12.11 -17.78 14.58
C ALA A 10 10.97 -16.88 14.06
N ASP A 11 10.84 -15.67 14.62
CA ASP A 11 9.82 -14.69 14.27
C ASP A 11 10.35 -13.25 14.28
N LEU A 12 9.61 -12.35 13.62
CA LEU A 12 9.93 -10.93 13.55
C LEU A 12 9.99 -10.27 14.94
N LEU A 13 9.14 -10.70 15.87
CA LEU A 13 9.11 -10.17 17.23
C LEU A 13 10.43 -10.42 17.97
N THR A 14 10.99 -11.61 17.82
CA THR A 14 12.30 -11.95 18.38
C THR A 14 13.39 -11.10 17.77
N THR A 15 13.39 -10.97 16.44
CA THR A 15 14.38 -10.14 15.73
C THR A 15 14.37 -8.70 16.26
N ILE A 16 13.19 -8.11 16.43
CA ILE A 16 13.06 -6.75 16.96
C ILE A 16 13.46 -6.69 18.43
N ALA A 17 12.98 -7.61 19.25
CA ALA A 17 13.24 -7.64 20.70
C ALA A 17 14.73 -7.81 21.04
N GLN A 18 15.48 -8.50 20.18
CA GLN A 18 16.93 -8.74 20.33
C GLN A 18 17.79 -7.76 19.52
N SER A 19 17.18 -6.80 18.81
CA SER A 19 17.93 -5.79 18.06
C SER A 19 18.80 -4.94 18.99
N LYS A 20 19.99 -4.63 18.52
CA LYS A 20 20.99 -3.83 19.23
C LYS A 20 21.32 -2.56 18.44
N LEU A 21 21.58 -1.49 19.16
CA LEU A 21 22.17 -0.27 18.65
C LEU A 21 23.47 -0.03 19.42
N ASN A 22 24.59 0.11 18.72
CA ASN A 22 25.93 0.27 19.32
C ASN A 22 26.30 -0.84 20.33
N GLY A 23 25.82 -2.07 20.09
CA GLY A 23 26.11 -3.24 20.94
C GLY A 23 25.12 -3.43 22.09
N GLU A 24 24.28 -2.46 22.42
CA GLU A 24 23.29 -2.51 23.48
C GLU A 24 21.89 -2.85 22.94
N LEU A 25 21.08 -3.56 23.74
CA LEU A 25 19.70 -3.85 23.40
C LEU A 25 18.88 -2.55 23.35
N LEU A 26 17.98 -2.46 22.37
CA LEU A 26 17.09 -1.31 22.25
C LEU A 26 16.23 -1.13 23.53
N PRO A 27 16.01 0.11 24.00
CA PRO A 27 15.14 0.39 25.14
C PRO A 27 13.72 -0.16 24.93
N GLN A 28 13.03 -0.50 26.01
CA GLN A 28 11.66 -1.05 25.95
C GLN A 28 10.69 -0.09 25.25
N GLU A 29 10.77 1.20 25.52
CA GLU A 29 9.94 2.24 24.89
C GLU A 29 10.11 2.27 23.37
N PHE A 30 11.34 2.10 22.87
CA PHE A 30 11.61 2.02 21.45
C PHE A 30 10.99 0.76 20.84
N LEU A 31 11.03 -0.37 21.54
CA LEU A 31 10.43 -1.63 21.08
C LEU A 31 8.90 -1.52 21.02
N ASP A 32 8.28 -0.89 22.01
CA ASP A 32 6.83 -0.72 22.08
C ASP A 32 6.35 0.24 20.97
N GLY A 33 7.06 1.34 20.74
CA GLY A 33 6.83 2.24 19.60
C GLY A 33 7.00 1.56 18.25
N SER A 34 8.04 0.76 18.08
CA SER A 34 8.29 0.01 16.84
C SER A 34 7.19 -1.02 16.57
N TRP A 35 6.72 -1.69 17.61
CA TRP A 35 5.62 -2.66 17.51
C TRP A 35 4.30 -1.99 17.12
N LEU A 36 3.97 -0.88 17.78
CA LEU A 36 2.78 -0.09 17.46
C LEU A 36 2.82 0.39 16.01
N LEU A 37 3.99 0.88 15.56
CA LEU A 37 4.20 1.31 14.18
C LEU A 37 3.96 0.18 13.17
N ILE A 38 4.46 -1.03 13.44
CA ILE A 38 4.29 -2.18 12.53
C ILE A 38 2.82 -2.56 12.41
N ILE A 39 2.08 -2.61 13.54
CA ILE A 39 0.64 -2.93 13.52
C ILE A 39 -0.13 -1.86 12.74
N PHE A 40 0.09 -0.59 13.05
CA PHE A 40 -0.59 0.53 12.39
C PHE A 40 -0.30 0.55 10.88
N ALA A 41 0.99 0.52 10.50
CA ALA A 41 1.39 0.61 9.11
C ALA A 41 0.92 -0.58 8.26
N GLY A 42 0.88 -1.78 8.83
CA GLY A 42 0.50 -2.99 8.11
C GLY A 42 -1.01 -3.18 7.93
N ASN A 43 -1.84 -2.52 8.74
CA ASN A 43 -3.28 -2.69 8.70
C ASN A 43 -3.94 -1.81 7.64
N ASP A 44 -3.92 -0.49 7.83
CA ASP A 44 -4.71 0.44 7.02
C ASP A 44 -4.24 0.50 5.55
N THR A 45 -2.93 0.46 5.32
CA THR A 45 -2.39 0.53 3.96
C THR A 45 -2.78 -0.67 3.11
N SER A 46 -2.72 -1.89 3.66
CA SER A 46 -3.12 -3.13 2.99
C SER A 46 -4.61 -3.14 2.69
N ARG A 47 -5.45 -2.74 3.64
CA ARG A 47 -6.92 -2.64 3.44
C ARG A 47 -7.28 -1.62 2.36
N ASN A 48 -6.67 -0.45 2.38
CA ASN A 48 -6.90 0.58 1.37
C ASN A 48 -6.42 0.14 -0.01
N SER A 49 -5.31 -0.60 -0.09
CA SER A 49 -4.83 -1.18 -1.34
C SER A 49 -5.84 -2.20 -1.91
N LEU A 50 -6.35 -3.10 -1.09
CA LEU A 50 -7.39 -4.07 -1.50
C LEU A 50 -8.67 -3.37 -1.99
N SER A 51 -9.19 -2.45 -1.19
CA SER A 51 -10.41 -1.70 -1.52
C SER A 51 -10.24 -0.85 -2.78
N GLY A 52 -9.10 -0.16 -2.90
CA GLY A 52 -8.76 0.64 -4.06
C GLY A 52 -8.63 -0.19 -5.33
N THR A 53 -8.05 -1.39 -5.25
CA THR A 53 -7.93 -2.31 -6.39
C THR A 53 -9.30 -2.79 -6.86
N ILE A 54 -10.22 -3.17 -5.97
CA ILE A 54 -11.60 -3.55 -6.36
C ILE A 54 -12.30 -2.39 -7.08
N ARG A 55 -12.08 -1.15 -6.62
CA ARG A 55 -12.60 0.04 -7.30
C ARG A 55 -12.01 0.20 -8.69
N LEU A 56 -10.69 0.09 -8.84
CA LEU A 56 -10.01 0.16 -10.13
C LEU A 56 -10.52 -0.93 -11.10
N MET A 57 -10.60 -2.17 -10.65
CA MET A 57 -11.13 -3.30 -11.44
C MET A 57 -12.58 -3.12 -11.87
N THR A 58 -13.35 -2.29 -11.16
CA THR A 58 -14.72 -1.91 -11.54
C THR A 58 -14.73 -0.77 -12.55
N GLN A 59 -13.81 0.20 -12.39
CA GLN A 59 -13.69 1.36 -13.27
C GLN A 59 -13.05 1.01 -14.63
N PHE A 60 -12.20 -0.03 -14.65
CA PHE A 60 -11.50 -0.53 -15.83
C PHE A 60 -11.88 -2.01 -16.08
N PRO A 61 -13.12 -2.28 -16.52
CA PRO A 61 -13.64 -3.65 -16.66
C PRO A 61 -12.88 -4.48 -17.69
N GLU A 62 -12.28 -3.85 -18.71
CA GLU A 62 -11.42 -4.49 -19.70
C GLU A 62 -10.14 -5.05 -19.04
N GLN A 63 -9.57 -4.32 -18.11
CA GLN A 63 -8.37 -4.76 -17.37
C GLN A 63 -8.71 -5.93 -16.43
N ARG A 64 -9.89 -5.90 -15.84
CA ARG A 64 -10.38 -7.04 -15.07
C ARG A 64 -10.58 -8.28 -15.93
N ALA A 65 -11.12 -8.13 -17.13
CA ALA A 65 -11.32 -9.25 -18.05
C ALA A 65 -10.00 -9.94 -18.38
N LEU A 66 -8.93 -9.17 -18.66
CA LEU A 66 -7.58 -9.70 -18.90
C LEU A 66 -7.07 -10.54 -17.72
N VAL A 67 -7.22 -10.06 -16.48
CA VAL A 67 -6.76 -10.79 -15.28
C VAL A 67 -7.59 -12.05 -15.02
N LEU A 68 -8.88 -12.05 -15.35
CA LEU A 68 -9.73 -13.23 -15.22
C LEU A 68 -9.43 -14.28 -16.30
N GLU A 69 -9.03 -13.86 -17.50
CA GLU A 69 -8.57 -14.73 -18.58
C GLU A 69 -7.18 -15.30 -18.29
N ASP A 70 -6.25 -14.46 -17.81
CA ASP A 70 -4.89 -14.84 -17.43
C ASP A 70 -4.56 -14.45 -15.99
N PRO A 71 -4.80 -15.32 -15.00
CA PRO A 71 -4.45 -15.06 -13.60
C PRO A 71 -2.97 -14.84 -13.32
N SER A 72 -2.07 -15.16 -14.26
CA SER A 72 -0.63 -14.87 -14.11
C SER A 72 -0.34 -13.37 -14.07
N LEU A 73 -1.28 -12.52 -14.50
CA LEU A 73 -1.21 -11.06 -14.42
C LEU A 73 -1.46 -10.52 -13.00
N ILE A 74 -1.97 -11.31 -12.05
CA ILE A 74 -2.30 -10.84 -10.69
C ILE A 74 -1.10 -10.17 -9.98
N PRO A 75 0.12 -10.69 -10.04
CA PRO A 75 1.28 -10.01 -9.44
C PRO A 75 1.49 -8.61 -10.01
N ASN A 76 1.51 -8.46 -11.33
CA ASN A 76 1.71 -7.17 -12.00
C ASN A 76 0.52 -6.21 -11.81
N MET A 77 -0.71 -6.72 -11.87
CA MET A 77 -1.92 -5.99 -11.47
C MET A 77 -1.78 -5.41 -10.06
N SER A 78 -1.20 -6.15 -9.13
CA SER A 78 -1.02 -5.68 -7.75
C SER A 78 -0.01 -4.51 -7.66
N GLU A 79 1.07 -4.54 -8.43
CA GLU A 79 2.02 -3.41 -8.54
C GLU A 79 1.34 -2.18 -9.15
N GLU A 80 0.63 -2.36 -10.27
CA GLU A 80 -0.08 -1.27 -10.94
C GLU A 80 -1.20 -0.69 -10.05
N ALA A 81 -1.89 -1.52 -9.30
CA ALA A 81 -2.88 -1.07 -8.34
C ALA A 81 -2.24 -0.26 -7.20
N LEU A 82 -1.10 -0.68 -6.67
CA LEU A 82 -0.33 0.08 -5.68
C LEU A 82 0.12 1.43 -6.23
N ARG A 83 0.57 1.48 -7.49
CA ARG A 83 0.90 2.72 -8.20
C ARG A 83 -0.30 3.68 -8.20
N MET A 84 -1.46 3.21 -8.65
CA MET A 84 -2.66 4.02 -8.83
C MET A 84 -3.32 4.42 -7.50
N VAL A 85 -3.35 3.53 -6.52
CA VAL A 85 -3.99 3.77 -5.21
C VAL A 85 -3.10 4.64 -4.34
N SER A 86 -1.79 4.39 -4.30
CA SER A 86 -0.83 5.09 -3.43
C SER A 86 -1.40 5.28 -2.02
N PRO A 87 -1.59 4.20 -1.22
CA PRO A 87 -2.37 4.27 0.01
C PRO A 87 -1.81 5.27 1.03
N VAL A 88 -0.49 5.49 1.08
CA VAL A 88 0.13 6.62 1.78
C VAL A 88 0.17 7.81 0.82
N ILE A 89 -0.44 8.92 1.23
CA ILE A 89 -0.58 10.12 0.38
C ILE A 89 0.77 10.82 0.21
N HIS A 90 1.45 11.07 1.32
CA HIS A 90 2.74 11.77 1.33
C HIS A 90 3.58 11.42 2.56
N MET A 91 4.87 11.71 2.48
CA MET A 91 5.79 11.74 3.60
C MET A 91 6.60 13.03 3.59
N ARG A 92 7.03 13.45 4.77
CA ARG A 92 7.83 14.67 4.94
C ARG A 92 9.30 14.32 5.21
N ARG A 93 10.18 15.20 4.72
CA ARG A 93 11.61 15.24 5.09
C ARG A 93 11.96 16.64 5.60
N THR A 94 13.04 16.71 6.33
CA THR A 94 13.68 17.99 6.73
C THR A 94 15.06 17.98 6.12
N ALA A 95 15.44 19.04 5.43
CA ALA A 95 16.79 19.21 4.92
C ALA A 95 17.77 19.33 6.11
N ILE A 96 18.85 18.57 6.08
CA ILE A 96 19.89 18.58 7.13
C ILE A 96 21.04 19.53 6.80
N GLN A 97 21.02 20.11 5.60
CA GLN A 97 21.96 21.10 5.07
C GLN A 97 21.34 21.78 3.85
N ASP A 98 21.91 22.91 3.46
CA ASP A 98 21.56 23.56 2.19
C ASP A 98 21.73 22.57 1.04
N SER A 99 20.75 22.50 0.17
CA SER A 99 20.70 21.56 -0.96
C SER A 99 20.01 22.20 -2.17
N GLU A 100 20.05 21.52 -3.30
CA GLU A 100 19.34 21.93 -4.50
C GLU A 100 18.65 20.72 -5.12
N LEU A 101 17.44 20.93 -5.63
CA LEU A 101 16.68 19.93 -6.38
C LEU A 101 16.08 20.58 -7.63
N ASN A 102 16.48 20.13 -8.81
CA ASN A 102 16.05 20.66 -10.10
C ASN A 102 16.14 22.20 -10.21
N GLY A 103 17.25 22.79 -9.76
CA GLY A 103 17.47 24.24 -9.76
C GLY A 103 16.76 25.00 -8.63
N GLN A 104 15.94 24.33 -7.82
CA GLN A 104 15.29 24.93 -6.66
C GLN A 104 16.18 24.78 -5.43
N ARG A 105 16.61 25.90 -4.84
CA ARG A 105 17.35 25.91 -3.57
C ARG A 105 16.43 25.43 -2.44
N ILE A 106 16.99 24.62 -1.56
CA ILE A 106 16.38 24.12 -0.34
C ILE A 106 17.35 24.46 0.79
N ALA A 107 16.92 25.30 1.73
CA ALA A 107 17.74 25.67 2.87
C ALA A 107 17.74 24.57 3.93
N GLU A 108 18.77 24.55 4.78
CA GLU A 108 18.79 23.75 6.00
C GLU A 108 17.50 23.99 6.81
N ASP A 109 16.99 22.93 7.45
CA ASP A 109 15.74 22.91 8.23
C ASP A 109 14.44 23.09 7.41
N GLU A 110 14.49 23.34 6.11
CA GLU A 110 13.27 23.38 5.29
C GLU A 110 12.59 22.01 5.19
N LYS A 111 11.27 22.07 5.02
CA LYS A 111 10.40 20.88 4.97
C LYS A 111 10.05 20.54 3.52
N LEU A 112 10.38 19.32 3.12
CA LEU A 112 10.02 18.77 1.82
C LEU A 112 8.88 17.78 1.99
N VAL A 113 7.88 17.86 1.12
CA VAL A 113 6.76 16.91 1.08
C VAL A 113 6.87 16.06 -0.19
N LEU A 114 6.98 14.75 0.01
CA LEU A 114 7.04 13.76 -1.06
C LEU A 114 5.63 13.25 -1.35
N TRP A 115 5.00 13.73 -2.41
CA TRP A 115 3.66 13.35 -2.84
C TRP A 115 3.73 12.06 -3.68
N TYR A 116 3.49 10.91 -3.06
CA TYR A 116 3.61 9.61 -3.75
C TYR A 116 2.60 9.44 -4.89
N GLY A 117 1.36 9.90 -4.69
CA GLY A 117 0.35 9.82 -5.73
C GLY A 117 0.69 10.65 -6.97
N ALA A 118 1.37 11.79 -6.81
CA ALA A 118 1.86 12.60 -7.92
C ALA A 118 3.04 11.94 -8.61
N ALA A 119 4.06 11.50 -7.84
CA ALA A 119 5.22 10.81 -8.39
C ALA A 119 4.84 9.51 -9.13
N ASN A 120 3.82 8.79 -8.66
CA ASN A 120 3.30 7.58 -9.31
C ASN A 120 2.45 7.89 -10.56
N ARG A 121 2.24 9.16 -10.89
CA ARG A 121 1.58 9.63 -12.12
C ARG A 121 2.47 10.54 -12.96
N ASP A 122 3.77 10.51 -12.71
CA ASP A 122 4.74 11.22 -13.53
C ASP A 122 4.75 10.64 -14.96
N PRO A 123 4.39 11.42 -15.99
CA PRO A 123 4.34 10.92 -17.36
C PRO A 123 5.72 10.61 -17.96
N GLU A 124 6.80 11.16 -17.39
CA GLU A 124 8.16 10.84 -17.81
C GLU A 124 8.55 9.41 -17.37
N VAL A 125 7.95 8.90 -16.30
CA VAL A 125 8.17 7.54 -15.78
C VAL A 125 7.08 6.59 -16.24
N PHE A 126 5.83 7.01 -16.19
CA PHE A 126 4.66 6.17 -16.48
C PHE A 126 3.86 6.73 -17.66
N PRO A 127 4.11 6.27 -18.91
CA PRO A 127 3.30 6.68 -20.05
C PRO A 127 1.80 6.42 -19.80
N ASN A 128 0.94 7.40 -20.15
CA ASN A 128 -0.49 7.37 -19.87
C ASN A 128 -0.77 7.09 -18.36
N PRO A 129 -0.31 7.95 -17.45
CA PRO A 129 -0.21 7.64 -16.02
C PRO A 129 -1.55 7.42 -15.32
N ASP A 130 -2.64 7.96 -15.85
CA ASP A 130 -4.00 7.81 -15.33
C ASP A 130 -4.71 6.55 -15.84
N LYS A 131 -4.13 5.84 -16.82
CA LYS A 131 -4.63 4.56 -17.28
C LYS A 131 -4.18 3.46 -16.31
N PHE A 132 -5.14 2.69 -15.80
CA PHE A 132 -4.87 1.44 -15.10
C PHE A 132 -4.57 0.36 -16.14
N ASP A 133 -3.39 -0.22 -16.10
CA ASP A 133 -2.90 -1.19 -17.09
C ASP A 133 -2.23 -2.36 -16.38
N VAL A 134 -2.92 -3.49 -16.31
CA VAL A 134 -2.44 -4.69 -15.60
C VAL A 134 -1.23 -5.36 -16.26
N SER A 135 -0.89 -4.96 -17.48
CA SER A 135 0.28 -5.42 -18.23
C SER A 135 1.41 -4.38 -18.33
N ARG A 136 1.30 -3.28 -17.58
CA ARG A 136 2.32 -2.22 -17.59
C ARG A 136 3.71 -2.75 -17.26
N ASP A 137 4.68 -2.59 -18.15
CA ASP A 137 6.03 -3.16 -18.04
C ASP A 137 6.84 -2.61 -16.85
N ASN A 138 6.54 -1.41 -16.38
CA ASN A 138 7.28 -0.72 -15.35
C ASN A 138 6.45 -0.43 -14.09
N ALA A 139 5.37 -1.19 -13.87
CA ALA A 139 4.48 -0.98 -12.74
C ALA A 139 5.23 -0.97 -11.39
N GLU A 140 6.25 -1.84 -11.23
CA GLU A 140 7.05 -1.98 -10.02
C GLU A 140 7.93 -0.77 -9.67
N LYS A 141 8.12 0.17 -10.62
CA LYS A 141 8.88 1.41 -10.38
C LYS A 141 8.14 2.43 -9.52
N HIS A 142 6.90 2.13 -9.14
CA HIS A 142 6.12 3.02 -8.29
C HIS A 142 6.79 3.29 -6.93
N LEU A 143 6.51 4.47 -6.37
CA LEU A 143 7.01 4.92 -5.08
C LEU A 143 6.01 4.72 -3.91
N ALA A 144 4.96 3.89 -4.08
CA ALA A 144 3.96 3.65 -3.03
C ALA A 144 4.56 3.05 -1.74
N PHE A 145 5.72 2.40 -1.85
CA PHE A 145 6.50 1.88 -0.71
C PHE A 145 7.65 2.80 -0.28
N GLY A 146 7.73 4.01 -0.82
CA GLY A 146 8.87 4.90 -0.61
C GLY A 146 10.14 4.40 -1.26
N HIS A 147 11.27 5.05 -0.95
CA HIS A 147 12.59 4.76 -1.50
C HIS A 147 13.70 4.98 -0.46
N GLY A 148 14.88 4.40 -0.71
CA GLY A 148 16.07 4.56 0.14
C GLY A 148 15.95 3.85 1.49
N VAL A 149 16.57 4.39 2.51
CA VAL A 149 16.65 3.81 3.87
C VAL A 149 15.28 3.67 4.55
N HIS A 150 14.30 4.48 4.14
CA HIS A 150 12.93 4.43 4.64
C HIS A 150 11.98 3.63 3.75
N LYS A 151 12.47 2.83 2.78
CA LYS A 151 11.62 1.93 2.01
C LYS A 151 10.83 1.03 2.94
N CYS A 152 9.56 0.84 2.65
CA CYS A 152 8.63 0.04 3.46
C CYS A 152 9.22 -1.33 3.81
N LEU A 153 9.37 -1.60 5.11
CA LEU A 153 9.86 -2.89 5.62
C LEU A 153 8.93 -4.04 5.24
N GLY A 154 7.61 -3.80 5.25
CA GLY A 154 6.57 -4.77 4.96
C GLY A 154 6.24 -4.95 3.48
N SER A 155 6.98 -4.33 2.54
CA SER A 155 6.62 -4.32 1.12
C SER A 155 6.44 -5.72 0.52
N ARG A 156 7.30 -6.68 0.87
CA ARG A 156 7.21 -8.07 0.40
C ARG A 156 5.96 -8.77 0.93
N ILE A 157 5.64 -8.56 2.21
CA ILE A 157 4.43 -9.12 2.84
C ILE A 157 3.18 -8.50 2.24
N ALA A 158 3.15 -7.19 2.05
CA ALA A 158 2.01 -6.49 1.43
C ALA A 158 1.74 -6.98 -0.01
N LYS A 159 2.77 -7.13 -0.84
CA LYS A 159 2.63 -7.69 -2.19
C LYS A 159 2.11 -9.12 -2.16
N MET A 160 2.64 -9.97 -1.28
CA MET A 160 2.16 -11.33 -1.10
C MET A 160 0.69 -11.36 -0.65
N GLN A 161 0.30 -10.54 0.31
CA GLN A 161 -1.10 -10.44 0.79
C GLN A 161 -2.04 -10.01 -0.34
N LEU A 162 -1.69 -8.98 -1.11
CA LEU A 162 -2.48 -8.52 -2.24
C LEU A 162 -2.66 -9.62 -3.28
N ARG A 163 -1.57 -10.24 -3.70
CA ARG A 163 -1.60 -11.35 -4.66
C ARG A 163 -2.52 -12.47 -4.18
N MET A 164 -2.28 -13.03 -2.99
CA MET A 164 -3.07 -14.14 -2.45
C MET A 164 -4.54 -13.77 -2.26
N ALA A 165 -4.83 -12.53 -1.84
CA ALA A 165 -6.19 -12.06 -1.68
C ALA A 165 -6.92 -12.01 -3.03
N PHE A 166 -6.29 -11.47 -4.10
CA PHE A 166 -6.93 -11.39 -5.41
C PHE A 166 -7.02 -12.72 -6.12
N GLU A 167 -6.05 -13.62 -5.97
CA GLU A 167 -6.17 -15.01 -6.41
C GLU A 167 -7.45 -15.65 -5.82
N ARG A 168 -7.71 -15.47 -4.51
CA ARG A 168 -8.89 -16.03 -3.83
C ARG A 168 -10.18 -15.28 -4.13
N ILE A 169 -10.13 -13.95 -4.27
CA ILE A 169 -11.30 -13.14 -4.60
C ILE A 169 -11.81 -13.48 -5.99
N PHE A 170 -10.92 -13.56 -6.99
CA PHE A 170 -11.32 -13.84 -8.35
C PHE A 170 -11.73 -15.30 -8.58
N ASP A 171 -11.10 -16.26 -7.87
CA ASP A 171 -11.53 -17.65 -7.85
C ASP A 171 -12.98 -17.80 -7.33
N ARG A 172 -13.32 -17.11 -6.23
CA ARG A 172 -14.65 -17.23 -5.60
C ARG A 172 -15.69 -16.26 -6.14
N PHE A 173 -15.28 -15.07 -6.51
CA PHE A 173 -16.15 -13.95 -6.86
C PHE A 173 -15.64 -13.22 -8.12
N PRO A 174 -15.53 -13.91 -9.28
CA PRO A 174 -15.01 -13.32 -10.52
C PRO A 174 -15.83 -12.12 -11.00
N GLN A 175 -17.08 -11.99 -10.53
CA GLN A 175 -18.00 -10.92 -10.87
C GLN A 175 -18.05 -9.78 -9.84
N ILE A 176 -17.15 -9.78 -8.84
CA ILE A 176 -17.13 -8.73 -7.82
C ILE A 176 -16.98 -7.34 -8.44
N VAL A 177 -17.85 -6.42 -8.02
CA VAL A 177 -17.83 -5.03 -8.48
C VAL A 177 -18.10 -4.07 -7.31
N TRP A 178 -17.48 -2.91 -7.34
CA TRP A 178 -17.86 -1.78 -6.49
C TRP A 178 -19.20 -1.20 -6.94
N THR A 179 -20.09 -0.87 -6.00
CA THR A 179 -21.44 -0.37 -6.30
C THR A 179 -21.53 1.15 -6.47
N GLY A 180 -20.40 1.86 -6.50
CA GLY A 180 -20.33 3.32 -6.52
C GLY A 180 -20.44 3.96 -5.13
N LYS A 181 -20.70 3.19 -4.05
CA LYS A 181 -20.87 3.70 -2.68
C LYS A 181 -19.65 3.40 -1.85
N GLN A 182 -19.08 4.45 -1.26
CA GLN A 182 -17.96 4.35 -0.32
C GLN A 182 -18.06 5.47 0.73
N THR A 183 -17.43 5.27 1.87
CA THR A 183 -17.18 6.29 2.88
C THR A 183 -15.69 6.46 3.03
N ILE A 184 -15.23 7.71 3.04
CA ILE A 184 -13.82 8.06 3.24
C ILE A 184 -13.76 8.85 4.56
N SER A 185 -12.91 8.42 5.48
CA SER A 185 -12.60 9.20 6.68
C SER A 185 -11.57 10.28 6.34
N PRO A 186 -11.79 11.52 6.77
CA PRO A 186 -10.79 12.58 6.59
C PRO A 186 -9.45 12.18 7.21
N ASN A 187 -8.40 12.15 6.41
CA ASN A 187 -7.06 11.75 6.84
C ASN A 187 -6.03 12.39 5.93
N ALA A 188 -4.99 12.99 6.51
CA ALA A 188 -3.93 13.65 5.76
C ALA A 188 -2.82 12.68 5.32
N LEU A 189 -2.67 11.52 5.99
CA LEU A 189 -1.55 10.61 5.78
C LEU A 189 -1.88 9.46 4.83
N VAL A 190 -3.09 8.88 4.93
CA VAL A 190 -3.50 7.71 4.16
C VAL A 190 -4.85 7.93 3.49
N HIS A 191 -5.09 7.25 2.37
CA HIS A 191 -6.41 7.17 1.76
C HIS A 191 -7.30 6.26 2.61
N ALA A 192 -8.03 6.84 3.56
CA ALA A 192 -8.77 6.11 4.57
C ALA A 192 -10.19 5.74 4.07
N ILE A 193 -10.31 4.67 3.29
CA ILE A 193 -11.60 4.11 2.91
C ILE A 193 -12.15 3.35 4.13
N SER A 194 -13.14 3.92 4.82
CA SER A 194 -13.77 3.30 5.99
C SER A 194 -14.86 2.30 5.63
N SER A 195 -15.52 2.45 4.48
CA SER A 195 -16.40 1.44 3.91
C SER A 195 -16.40 1.46 2.39
N LEU A 196 -16.48 0.28 1.79
CA LEU A 196 -16.64 0.08 0.36
C LEU A 196 -17.77 -0.93 0.13
N ARG A 197 -18.86 -0.50 -0.50
CA ARG A 197 -19.95 -1.42 -0.84
C ARG A 197 -19.64 -2.15 -2.14
N VAL A 198 -19.63 -3.47 -2.09
CA VAL A 198 -19.42 -4.33 -3.25
C VAL A 198 -20.59 -5.25 -3.50
N ASN A 199 -20.79 -5.63 -4.76
CA ASN A 199 -21.63 -6.74 -5.15
C ASN A 199 -20.72 -7.89 -5.58
N LEU A 200 -20.79 -9.02 -4.89
CA LEU A 200 -19.95 -10.19 -5.14
C LEU A 200 -20.28 -10.92 -6.45
N TYR A 201 -21.51 -10.76 -6.93
CA TYR A 201 -22.07 -11.54 -8.03
C TYR A 201 -22.39 -10.70 -9.28
N GLY A 202 -21.80 -9.51 -9.40
CA GLY A 202 -21.97 -8.61 -10.52
C GLY A 202 -23.13 -7.61 -10.36
N PRO A 203 -23.24 -6.63 -11.28
CA PRO A 203 -24.10 -5.47 -11.13
C PRO A 203 -25.61 -5.83 -11.05
N ASN A 204 -26.02 -6.97 -11.59
CA ASN A 204 -27.42 -7.34 -11.76
C ASN A 204 -27.99 -8.24 -10.64
N LYS A 205 -27.23 -8.63 -9.63
CA LYS A 205 -27.71 -9.47 -8.51
C LYS A 205 -28.03 -8.65 -7.27
N LYS A 206 -29.23 -8.88 -6.69
CA LYS A 206 -29.91 -8.02 -5.70
C LYS A 206 -29.35 -8.01 -4.25
N ARG A 207 -28.17 -8.56 -3.93
CA ARG A 207 -27.64 -8.56 -2.56
C ARG A 207 -26.24 -7.97 -2.48
N PRO A 208 -26.13 -6.64 -2.25
CA PRO A 208 -24.83 -6.06 -1.91
C PRO A 208 -24.37 -6.58 -0.55
N VAL A 209 -23.12 -7.01 -0.46
CA VAL A 209 -22.46 -7.29 0.82
C VAL A 209 -21.75 -6.01 1.24
N ILE A 210 -22.00 -5.56 2.47
CA ILE A 210 -21.28 -4.44 3.06
C ILE A 210 -20.07 -5.02 3.77
N VAL A 211 -18.89 -4.77 3.26
CA VAL A 211 -17.66 -4.97 4.02
C VAL A 211 -17.47 -3.73 4.89
N GLN A 212 -17.93 -3.81 6.13
CA GLN A 212 -17.60 -2.81 7.14
C GLN A 212 -16.23 -3.15 7.72
N ASN A 213 -15.40 -2.16 7.78
CA ASN A 213 -14.15 -2.26 8.50
C ASN A 213 -14.46 -2.13 10.00
N LEU A 214 -14.25 -3.23 10.73
CA LEU A 214 -14.17 -3.25 12.19
C LEU A 214 -12.92 -2.54 12.66
#